data_4775b71801c900ba0256f13aad35f8f2
#
_entry.id   4775b71801c900ba0256f13aad35f8f2
#
_cell.length_a   1.000
_cell.length_b   1.000
_cell.length_c   1.000
_cell.angle_alpha   90.00
_cell.angle_beta   90.00
_cell.angle_gamma   90.00
#
_symmetry.space_group_name_H-M   'P 1'
#
loop_
_entity.id
_entity.type
_entity.pdbx_description
1 polymer ?
#
loop_
_entity_poly.entity_id
_entity_poly.type
_entity_poly.pdbx_seq_one_letter_code
_entity_poly.pdbx_strand_id
1 'polypeptide(L)'
;MRAHARRRRASSSCRVASSGRRAHRFGARADDEARAKADADADAGERDPWARDVGPGLLPSAVVANVGAFLFGYHTAVCNAPLAAMAHDLGFASDDGLKGIVVSALVVGGAVGGLSVGGFSDGYGRKAALMAASAPLVAGALASAWAPNVWAMIAGRFITGLGVGASSQIVPLYLSEISPPALRGTLNGFRRLAYVFGCLAAFCLAAPLKDDGGEGWWRPLFSDAAVPAAALAIGAYFIAQESPVWLLTQGEDSARESRRSLAALQNIRGRAAVAWQNGVKTAAARARPDEGTDEINDDNSDAIAQSADAAVANADAKGKESLSGWAQLFSEEKNRLPLTIGLGLCSLAAFSGSNTVIFYASTVFTQVGIVDPNILTWAVGIPNVAGGFIALALSDRMGRRPLLLASFGGMATCLGLLATAAYLTPSTDLTGFCADPALGKIIDVGLSDSFSYSTSASARICADLGSAAIDSGPDQPEAAVALVTIPLYVLFFSLGAGPIPWLLYNEVFPTRIRARAVSMCTALNYAANSVVGATFLPMVSATGLSGSYGLYAVLCACGYVFVDRNVPETKGYKLEEIEDMLLAKRRGSSS
;
A
#
# COMPACT_ATOMS: atom_id res chain seq x y z
N MET A 1 67.55 -50.95 44.59
CA MET A 1 66.11 -51.21 44.33
C MET A 1 65.20 -49.96 44.26
N ARG A 2 65.64 -48.75 44.60
CA ARG A 2 64.79 -47.54 44.56
C ARG A 2 64.83 -46.73 43.20
N ALA A 3 65.73 -47.01 42.34
CA ALA A 3 65.88 -46.31 41.05
C ALA A 3 65.02 -46.89 39.90
N HIS A 4 64.63 -48.15 39.96
CA HIS A 4 63.80 -48.81 38.92
C HIS A 4 62.33 -48.51 39.10
N ALA A 5 61.79 -48.17 40.25
CA ALA A 5 60.40 -47.90 40.51
C ALA A 5 59.99 -46.49 40.01
N ARG A 6 60.92 -45.51 40.00
CA ARG A 6 60.62 -44.12 39.49
C ARG A 6 60.51 -44.02 37.93
N ARG A 7 61.24 -44.90 37.21
CA ARG A 7 61.15 -44.86 35.70
C ARG A 7 59.88 -45.48 35.17
N ARG A 8 59.22 -46.44 35.85
CA ARG A 8 57.96 -47.04 35.40
C ARG A 8 56.75 -46.13 35.68
N ARG A 9 56.75 -45.25 36.69
CA ARG A 9 55.68 -44.27 36.96
C ARG A 9 55.70 -43.07 35.99
N ALA A 10 56.88 -42.67 35.54
CA ALA A 10 56.98 -41.57 34.58
C ALA A 10 56.57 -41.93 33.15
N SER A 11 56.70 -43.23 32.77
CA SER A 11 56.29 -43.72 31.43
C SER A 11 54.79 -44.00 31.31
N SER A 12 54.08 -44.28 32.41
CA SER A 12 52.63 -44.51 32.42
C SER A 12 51.84 -43.17 32.44
N SER A 13 52.33 -42.17 33.16
CA SER A 13 51.66 -40.85 33.18
C SER A 13 51.80 -40.08 31.86
N CYS A 14 52.90 -40.31 31.12
CA CYS A 14 53.10 -39.68 29.81
C CYS A 14 52.24 -40.28 28.69
N ARG A 15 51.86 -41.59 28.77
CA ARG A 15 50.97 -42.26 27.81
C ARG A 15 49.49 -41.92 28.02
N VAL A 16 49.03 -41.71 29.26
CA VAL A 16 47.66 -41.32 29.57
C VAL A 16 47.41 -39.87 29.16
N ALA A 17 48.40 -38.96 29.35
CA ALA A 17 48.29 -37.56 28.93
C ALA A 17 48.33 -37.37 27.41
N SER A 18 48.92 -38.30 26.62
CA SER A 18 48.95 -38.21 25.15
C SER A 18 47.68 -38.80 24.52
N SER A 19 47.03 -39.78 25.15
CA SER A 19 45.74 -40.34 24.65
C SER A 19 44.57 -39.39 24.91
N GLY A 20 44.50 -38.70 26.03
CA GLY A 20 43.49 -37.70 26.34
C GLY A 20 43.54 -36.47 25.39
N ARG A 21 44.76 -36.02 25.05
CA ARG A 21 44.92 -34.90 24.10
C ARG A 21 44.58 -35.28 22.65
N ARG A 22 44.75 -36.54 22.25
CA ARG A 22 44.28 -37.03 20.91
C ARG A 22 42.77 -37.17 20.86
N ALA A 23 42.15 -37.72 21.89
CA ALA A 23 40.69 -37.83 21.97
C ALA A 23 40.01 -36.43 21.97
N HIS A 24 40.55 -35.47 22.72
CA HIS A 24 40.01 -34.09 22.71
C HIS A 24 40.23 -33.37 21.38
N ARG A 25 41.31 -33.65 20.63
CA ARG A 25 41.50 -33.09 19.27
C ARG A 25 40.63 -33.76 18.22
N PHE A 26 40.27 -35.05 18.38
CA PHE A 26 39.34 -35.70 17.47
C PHE A 26 37.88 -35.27 17.71
N GLY A 27 37.47 -35.10 18.97
CA GLY A 27 36.16 -34.56 19.31
C GLY A 27 35.99 -33.11 18.81
N ALA A 28 36.95 -32.22 19.06
CA ALA A 28 36.92 -30.84 18.58
C ALA A 28 36.88 -30.73 17.04
N ARG A 29 37.58 -31.62 16.31
CA ARG A 29 37.53 -31.65 14.83
C ARG A 29 36.18 -32.15 14.31
N ALA A 30 35.57 -33.13 14.94
CA ALA A 30 34.23 -33.63 14.56
C ALA A 30 33.15 -32.58 14.85
N ASP A 31 33.28 -31.82 15.95
CA ASP A 31 32.36 -30.73 16.26
C ASP A 31 32.57 -29.53 15.33
N ASP A 32 33.80 -29.21 14.92
CA ASP A 32 34.09 -28.18 13.92
C ASP A 32 33.63 -28.57 12.53
N GLU A 33 33.78 -29.84 12.13
CA GLU A 33 33.26 -30.36 10.86
C GLU A 33 31.72 -30.41 10.85
N ALA A 34 31.08 -30.75 11.98
CA ALA A 34 29.63 -30.72 12.12
C ALA A 34 29.08 -29.29 12.08
N ARG A 35 29.76 -28.33 12.72
CA ARG A 35 29.44 -26.91 12.64
C ARG A 35 29.66 -26.35 11.25
N ALA A 36 30.80 -26.63 10.62
CA ALA A 36 31.08 -26.20 9.24
C ALA A 36 30.07 -26.78 8.24
N LYS A 37 29.60 -28.01 8.48
CA LYS A 37 28.54 -28.62 7.65
C LYS A 37 27.17 -28.00 7.92
N ALA A 38 26.85 -27.70 9.19
CA ALA A 38 25.63 -26.99 9.56
C ALA A 38 25.61 -25.56 9.00
N ASP A 39 26.74 -24.86 9.06
CA ASP A 39 26.90 -23.53 8.50
C ASP A 39 26.86 -23.55 6.96
N ALA A 40 27.45 -24.56 6.32
CA ALA A 40 27.36 -24.76 4.87
C ALA A 40 25.94 -25.15 4.41
N ASP A 41 25.22 -25.96 5.19
CA ASP A 41 23.82 -26.29 4.94
C ASP A 41 22.87 -25.11 5.19
N ALA A 42 23.18 -24.23 6.15
CA ALA A 42 22.50 -22.97 6.39
C ALA A 42 22.75 -21.98 5.24
N ASP A 43 24.00 -21.80 4.80
CA ASP A 43 24.38 -20.93 3.67
C ASP A 43 23.83 -21.44 2.32
N ALA A 44 23.75 -22.78 2.11
CA ALA A 44 23.11 -23.39 0.95
C ALA A 44 21.58 -23.21 0.97
N GLY A 45 20.95 -23.15 2.16
CA GLY A 45 19.52 -22.85 2.34
C GLY A 45 19.17 -21.40 2.06
N GLU A 46 20.13 -20.48 2.27
CA GLU A 46 19.96 -19.05 2.07
C GLU A 46 20.10 -18.63 0.60
N ARG A 47 20.78 -19.44 -0.23
CA ARG A 47 21.06 -19.15 -1.64
C ARG A 47 19.90 -19.37 -2.60
N ASP A 48 18.93 -20.22 -2.28
CA ASP A 48 17.74 -20.45 -3.14
C ASP A 48 16.50 -20.80 -2.32
N PRO A 49 15.87 -19.81 -1.66
CA PRO A 49 14.65 -20.03 -0.89
C PRO A 49 13.47 -20.49 -1.76
N TRP A 50 13.51 -20.25 -3.08
CA TRP A 50 12.48 -20.67 -4.01
C TRP A 50 12.49 -22.18 -4.25
N ALA A 51 13.65 -22.83 -4.18
CA ALA A 51 13.79 -24.24 -4.51
C ALA A 51 13.31 -25.20 -3.40
N ARG A 52 13.38 -24.78 -2.13
CA ARG A 52 13.09 -25.66 -0.97
C ARG A 52 11.70 -25.48 -0.36
N ASP A 53 11.24 -24.23 -0.24
CA ASP A 53 10.09 -23.87 0.59
C ASP A 53 8.84 -23.49 -0.21
N VAL A 54 8.88 -23.57 -1.55
CA VAL A 54 7.75 -23.21 -2.41
C VAL A 54 6.94 -24.45 -2.76
N GLY A 55 5.71 -24.49 -2.28
CA GLY A 55 4.71 -25.46 -2.73
C GLY A 55 4.05 -25.03 -4.05
N PRO A 56 3.47 -25.98 -4.81
CA PRO A 56 2.88 -25.70 -6.11
C PRO A 56 1.69 -24.72 -6.06
N GLY A 57 1.05 -24.58 -4.91
CA GLY A 57 -0.09 -23.68 -4.71
C GLY A 57 0.29 -22.24 -4.31
N LEU A 58 1.56 -21.97 -3.92
CA LEU A 58 1.95 -20.67 -3.40
C LEU A 58 1.87 -19.58 -4.46
N LEU A 59 2.56 -19.77 -5.59
CA LEU A 59 2.58 -18.77 -6.66
C LEU A 59 1.19 -18.52 -7.27
N PRO A 60 0.40 -19.55 -7.62
CA PRO A 60 -0.97 -19.33 -8.10
C PRO A 60 -1.84 -18.56 -7.09
N SER A 61 -1.78 -18.92 -5.81
CA SER A 61 -2.53 -18.22 -4.75
C SER A 61 -2.08 -16.77 -4.59
N ALA A 62 -0.76 -16.51 -4.66
CA ALA A 62 -0.21 -15.16 -4.59
C ALA A 62 -0.60 -14.32 -5.81
N VAL A 63 -0.61 -14.89 -7.02
CA VAL A 63 -1.06 -14.20 -8.24
C VAL A 63 -2.51 -13.80 -8.12
N VAL A 64 -3.38 -14.72 -7.72
CA VAL A 64 -4.82 -14.43 -7.51
C VAL A 64 -5.01 -13.29 -6.51
N ALA A 65 -4.34 -13.34 -5.36
CA ALA A 65 -4.43 -12.28 -4.37
C ALA A 65 -3.96 -10.91 -4.93
N ASN A 66 -2.88 -10.91 -5.71
CA ASN A 66 -2.34 -9.69 -6.32
C ASN A 66 -3.26 -9.06 -7.38
N VAL A 67 -4.23 -9.79 -7.94
CA VAL A 67 -5.30 -9.18 -8.77
C VAL A 67 -6.09 -8.15 -7.96
N GLY A 68 -6.34 -8.38 -6.66
CA GLY A 68 -6.95 -7.39 -5.77
C GLY A 68 -6.11 -6.12 -5.61
N ALA A 69 -4.79 -6.25 -5.54
CA ALA A 69 -3.89 -5.09 -5.50
C ALA A 69 -3.82 -4.35 -6.84
N PHE A 70 -3.84 -5.07 -7.96
CA PHE A 70 -3.94 -4.51 -9.31
C PHE A 70 -5.23 -3.68 -9.47
N LEU A 71 -6.38 -4.23 -9.06
CA LEU A 71 -7.67 -3.53 -9.10
C LEU A 71 -7.67 -2.28 -8.25
N PHE A 72 -7.01 -2.30 -7.09
CA PHE A 72 -6.84 -1.09 -6.27
C PHE A 72 -6.12 0.01 -7.08
N GLY A 73 -5.01 -0.31 -7.74
CA GLY A 73 -4.29 0.65 -8.60
C GLY A 73 -5.14 1.14 -9.76
N TYR A 74 -5.81 0.24 -10.46
CA TYR A 74 -6.67 0.56 -11.59
C TYR A 74 -7.79 1.53 -11.21
N HIS A 75 -8.57 1.20 -10.18
CA HIS A 75 -9.68 2.04 -9.73
C HIS A 75 -9.25 3.38 -9.13
N THR A 76 -8.02 3.47 -8.62
CA THR A 76 -7.45 4.73 -8.17
C THR A 76 -7.15 5.65 -9.35
N ALA A 77 -6.64 5.12 -10.45
CA ALA A 77 -6.18 5.90 -11.60
C ALA A 77 -7.26 6.14 -12.67
N VAL A 78 -8.26 5.27 -12.77
CA VAL A 78 -9.22 5.22 -13.90
C VAL A 78 -10.01 6.52 -14.09
N CYS A 79 -10.27 7.30 -13.04
CA CYS A 79 -11.00 8.57 -13.15
C CYS A 79 -10.17 9.72 -13.74
N ASN A 80 -8.84 9.60 -13.77
CA ASN A 80 -7.96 10.71 -14.14
C ASN A 80 -8.22 11.19 -15.58
N ALA A 81 -8.09 10.30 -16.56
CA ALA A 81 -8.25 10.65 -17.97
C ALA A 81 -9.68 11.10 -18.34
N PRO A 82 -10.75 10.40 -17.90
CA PRO A 82 -12.10 10.69 -18.34
C PRO A 82 -12.83 11.75 -17.51
N LEU A 83 -12.22 12.32 -16.46
CA LEU A 83 -12.93 13.19 -15.50
C LEU A 83 -13.66 14.35 -16.17
N ALA A 84 -13.03 15.04 -17.12
CA ALA A 84 -13.64 16.17 -17.83
C ALA A 84 -14.80 15.72 -18.74
N ALA A 85 -14.61 14.65 -19.53
CA ALA A 85 -15.65 14.11 -20.41
C ALA A 85 -16.85 13.58 -19.61
N MET A 86 -16.57 12.82 -18.55
CA MET A 86 -17.59 12.31 -17.64
C MET A 86 -18.36 13.44 -16.95
N ALA A 87 -17.68 14.51 -16.53
CA ALA A 87 -18.33 15.68 -15.92
C ALA A 87 -19.23 16.41 -16.90
N HIS A 88 -18.83 16.48 -18.17
CA HIS A 88 -19.65 17.05 -19.25
C HIS A 88 -20.90 16.18 -19.50
N ASP A 89 -20.73 14.88 -19.73
CA ASP A 89 -21.81 13.94 -20.07
C ASP A 89 -22.85 13.80 -18.97
N LEU A 90 -22.43 13.89 -17.69
CA LEU A 90 -23.30 13.75 -16.51
C LEU A 90 -23.78 15.11 -15.95
N GLY A 91 -23.45 16.24 -16.60
CA GLY A 91 -23.99 17.56 -16.32
C GLY A 91 -23.42 18.25 -15.07
N PHE A 92 -22.15 17.96 -14.69
CA PHE A 92 -21.49 18.62 -13.55
C PHE A 92 -20.14 19.26 -13.90
N ALA A 93 -19.93 19.61 -15.17
CA ALA A 93 -18.66 20.14 -15.68
C ALA A 93 -18.20 21.43 -14.98
N SER A 94 -19.15 22.30 -14.58
CA SER A 94 -18.86 23.56 -13.90
C SER A 94 -18.65 23.45 -12.38
N ASP A 95 -18.89 22.28 -11.78
CA ASP A 95 -18.82 22.10 -10.33
C ASP A 95 -17.57 21.30 -9.93
N ASP A 96 -16.50 22.00 -9.55
CA ASP A 96 -15.25 21.39 -9.12
C ASP A 96 -15.39 20.63 -7.79
N GLY A 97 -16.36 21.03 -6.96
CA GLY A 97 -16.69 20.31 -5.73
C GLY A 97 -17.27 18.93 -6.02
N LEU A 98 -18.22 18.83 -6.97
CA LEU A 98 -18.77 17.53 -7.38
C LEU A 98 -17.73 16.64 -8.07
N LYS A 99 -16.83 17.20 -8.91
CA LYS A 99 -15.69 16.45 -9.46
C LYS A 99 -14.83 15.85 -8.34
N GLY A 100 -14.53 16.64 -7.31
CA GLY A 100 -13.79 16.21 -6.12
C GLY A 100 -14.51 15.10 -5.35
N ILE A 101 -15.82 15.20 -5.16
CA ILE A 101 -16.65 14.20 -4.47
C ILE A 101 -16.68 12.88 -5.25
N VAL A 102 -16.85 12.90 -6.58
CA VAL A 102 -16.82 11.70 -7.43
C VAL A 102 -15.51 10.93 -7.29
N VAL A 103 -14.38 11.64 -7.27
CA VAL A 103 -13.05 11.02 -7.08
C VAL A 103 -12.89 10.49 -5.67
N SER A 104 -13.28 11.27 -4.65
CA SER A 104 -13.12 10.92 -3.24
C SER A 104 -14.06 9.81 -2.77
N ALA A 105 -15.21 9.63 -3.42
CA ALA A 105 -16.18 8.58 -3.07
C ALA A 105 -15.55 7.18 -3.06
N LEU A 106 -14.61 6.88 -3.97
CA LEU A 106 -13.84 5.64 -3.96
C LEU A 106 -13.03 5.49 -2.66
N VAL A 107 -12.39 6.57 -2.24
CA VAL A 107 -11.49 6.56 -1.08
C VAL A 107 -12.27 6.43 0.22
N VAL A 108 -13.42 7.11 0.32
CA VAL A 108 -14.36 6.99 1.44
C VAL A 108 -14.92 5.57 1.53
N GLY A 109 -15.36 5.01 0.40
CA GLY A 109 -15.78 3.60 0.33
C GLY A 109 -14.64 2.66 0.75
N GLY A 110 -13.40 2.96 0.35
CA GLY A 110 -12.20 2.22 0.73
C GLY A 110 -11.95 2.22 2.24
N ALA A 111 -12.16 3.34 2.92
CA ALA A 111 -12.07 3.41 4.38
C ALA A 111 -13.09 2.47 5.05
N VAL A 112 -14.34 2.51 4.61
CA VAL A 112 -15.41 1.67 5.15
C VAL A 112 -15.18 0.19 4.88
N GLY A 113 -14.82 -0.17 3.64
CA GLY A 113 -14.53 -1.55 3.25
C GLY A 113 -13.33 -2.14 3.98
N GLY A 114 -12.26 -1.35 4.16
CA GLY A 114 -11.07 -1.77 4.90
C GLY A 114 -11.35 -2.02 6.38
N LEU A 115 -12.18 -1.19 7.03
CA LEU A 115 -12.58 -1.39 8.43
C LEU A 115 -13.50 -2.60 8.62
N SER A 116 -14.35 -2.89 7.64
CA SER A 116 -15.35 -3.96 7.73
C SER A 116 -14.80 -5.36 7.47
N VAL A 117 -13.77 -5.48 6.62
CA VAL A 117 -13.28 -6.78 6.15
C VAL A 117 -12.57 -7.60 7.23
N GLY A 118 -11.98 -6.94 8.24
CA GLY A 118 -11.22 -7.62 9.30
C GLY A 118 -12.07 -8.66 10.02
N GLY A 119 -13.21 -8.25 10.59
CA GLY A 119 -14.12 -9.15 11.28
C GLY A 119 -14.69 -10.26 10.38
N PHE A 120 -15.00 -9.94 9.12
CA PHE A 120 -15.44 -10.93 8.14
C PHE A 120 -14.35 -11.97 7.85
N SER A 121 -13.12 -11.51 7.61
CA SER A 121 -11.97 -12.36 7.33
C SER A 121 -11.61 -13.28 8.50
N ASP A 122 -11.78 -12.82 9.74
CA ASP A 122 -11.51 -13.63 10.92
C ASP A 122 -12.59 -14.70 11.14
N GLY A 123 -13.85 -14.40 10.80
CA GLY A 123 -14.95 -15.36 10.93
C GLY A 123 -15.02 -16.39 9.79
N TYR A 124 -14.86 -15.95 8.55
CA TYR A 124 -15.12 -16.80 7.36
C TYR A 124 -13.88 -17.23 6.59
N GLY A 125 -12.71 -16.75 6.96
CA GLY A 125 -11.43 -17.09 6.30
C GLY A 125 -10.97 -16.05 5.26
N ARG A 126 -9.71 -16.20 4.89
CA ARG A 126 -9.05 -15.23 4.00
C ARG A 126 -9.51 -15.40 2.55
N LYS A 127 -9.71 -16.65 2.12
CA LYS A 127 -10.25 -17.00 0.81
C LYS A 127 -11.66 -16.44 0.60
N ALA A 128 -12.55 -16.64 1.59
CA ALA A 128 -13.91 -16.11 1.56
C ALA A 128 -13.91 -14.57 1.55
N ALA A 129 -13.00 -13.94 2.28
CA ALA A 129 -12.86 -12.48 2.28
C ALA A 129 -12.39 -11.92 0.94
N LEU A 130 -11.46 -12.60 0.22
CA LEU A 130 -11.07 -12.22 -1.15
C LEU A 130 -12.25 -12.32 -2.12
N MET A 131 -13.05 -13.38 -2.01
CA MET A 131 -14.25 -13.55 -2.82
C MET A 131 -15.30 -12.47 -2.51
N ALA A 132 -15.55 -12.19 -1.22
CA ALA A 132 -16.49 -11.15 -0.81
C ALA A 132 -16.06 -9.76 -1.27
N ALA A 133 -14.75 -9.45 -1.27
CA ALA A 133 -14.21 -8.20 -1.76
C ALA A 133 -14.43 -8.00 -3.28
N SER A 134 -14.48 -9.08 -4.06
CA SER A 134 -14.69 -9.00 -5.50
C SER A 134 -16.12 -8.59 -5.88
N ALA A 135 -17.12 -8.90 -5.07
CA ALA A 135 -18.51 -8.57 -5.36
C ALA A 135 -18.75 -7.06 -5.49
N PRO A 136 -18.37 -6.20 -4.52
CA PRO A 136 -18.50 -4.76 -4.66
C PRO A 136 -17.58 -4.19 -5.74
N LEU A 137 -16.42 -4.82 -6.07
CA LEU A 137 -15.59 -4.40 -7.20
C LEU A 137 -16.31 -4.57 -8.54
N VAL A 138 -16.96 -5.71 -8.79
CA VAL A 138 -17.75 -5.94 -10.01
C VAL A 138 -18.98 -5.03 -10.03
N ALA A 139 -19.78 -5.03 -8.97
CA ALA A 139 -21.02 -4.26 -8.91
C ALA A 139 -20.78 -2.75 -9.05
N GLY A 140 -19.76 -2.23 -8.35
CA GLY A 140 -19.43 -0.81 -8.41
C GLY A 140 -18.81 -0.38 -9.74
N ALA A 141 -17.99 -1.23 -10.38
CA ALA A 141 -17.46 -1.00 -11.71
C ALA A 141 -18.58 -0.86 -12.73
N LEU A 142 -19.52 -1.80 -12.77
CA LEU A 142 -20.68 -1.78 -13.66
C LEU A 142 -21.62 -0.62 -13.33
N ALA A 143 -21.90 -0.35 -12.05
CA ALA A 143 -22.73 0.79 -11.64
C ALA A 143 -22.11 2.13 -12.08
N SER A 144 -20.79 2.28 -12.00
CA SER A 144 -20.08 3.46 -12.49
C SER A 144 -20.13 3.57 -14.02
N ALA A 145 -19.94 2.46 -14.75
CA ALA A 145 -19.98 2.43 -16.21
C ALA A 145 -21.35 2.86 -16.78
N TRP A 146 -22.43 2.44 -16.15
CA TRP A 146 -23.81 2.72 -16.59
C TRP A 146 -24.48 3.86 -15.81
N ALA A 147 -23.70 4.67 -15.09
CA ALA A 147 -24.25 5.79 -14.33
C ALA A 147 -24.99 6.77 -15.25
N PRO A 148 -26.28 7.08 -15.00
CA PRO A 148 -27.07 8.04 -15.76
C PRO A 148 -26.88 9.49 -15.28
N ASN A 149 -26.36 9.69 -14.07
CA ASN A 149 -26.14 11.01 -13.47
C ASN A 149 -25.01 10.95 -12.43
N VAL A 150 -24.61 12.11 -11.93
CA VAL A 150 -23.50 12.24 -10.98
C VAL A 150 -23.72 11.46 -9.68
N TRP A 151 -24.95 11.38 -9.17
CA TRP A 151 -25.24 10.68 -7.90
C TRP A 151 -25.09 9.17 -8.04
N ALA A 152 -25.52 8.61 -9.18
CA ALA A 152 -25.29 7.20 -9.50
C ALA A 152 -23.79 6.91 -9.66
N MET A 153 -23.04 7.83 -10.27
CA MET A 153 -21.58 7.72 -10.38
C MET A 153 -20.93 7.72 -8.98
N ILE A 154 -21.29 8.64 -8.10
CA ILE A 154 -20.80 8.70 -6.71
C ILE A 154 -21.10 7.39 -5.98
N ALA A 155 -22.32 6.87 -6.09
CA ALA A 155 -22.73 5.60 -5.48
C ALA A 155 -21.90 4.43 -6.04
N GLY A 156 -21.73 4.33 -7.37
CA GLY A 156 -20.90 3.31 -8.02
C GLY A 156 -19.45 3.37 -7.55
N ARG A 157 -18.86 4.56 -7.48
CA ARG A 157 -17.50 4.79 -6.96
C ARG A 157 -17.37 4.39 -5.49
N PHE A 158 -18.36 4.71 -4.65
CA PHE A 158 -18.37 4.30 -3.24
C PHE A 158 -18.44 2.78 -3.10
N ILE A 159 -19.32 2.11 -3.86
CA ILE A 159 -19.43 0.63 -3.86
C ILE A 159 -18.12 0.00 -4.33
N THR A 160 -17.51 0.50 -5.41
CA THR A 160 -16.18 0.06 -5.86
C THR A 160 -15.16 0.23 -4.73
N GLY A 161 -15.22 1.36 -4.03
CA GLY A 161 -14.37 1.67 -2.89
C GLY A 161 -14.45 0.61 -1.79
N LEU A 162 -15.64 0.12 -1.44
CA LEU A 162 -15.80 -0.96 -0.45
C LEU A 162 -14.92 -2.18 -0.80
N GLY A 163 -14.93 -2.59 -2.07
CA GLY A 163 -14.12 -3.71 -2.54
C GLY A 163 -12.63 -3.40 -2.56
N VAL A 164 -12.26 -2.18 -2.98
CA VAL A 164 -10.87 -1.69 -2.99
C VAL A 164 -10.30 -1.70 -1.56
N GLY A 165 -11.04 -1.16 -0.60
CA GLY A 165 -10.63 -1.11 0.79
C GLY A 165 -10.50 -2.50 1.41
N ALA A 166 -11.48 -3.38 1.16
CA ALA A 166 -11.43 -4.77 1.60
C ALA A 166 -10.19 -5.48 1.03
N SER A 167 -9.93 -5.36 -0.28
CA SER A 167 -8.77 -5.96 -0.94
C SER A 167 -7.46 -5.40 -0.38
N SER A 168 -7.38 -4.11 -0.09
CA SER A 168 -6.16 -3.46 0.43
C SER A 168 -5.72 -4.00 1.79
N GLN A 169 -6.64 -4.51 2.58
CA GLN A 169 -6.39 -5.09 3.90
C GLN A 169 -6.17 -6.61 3.82
N ILE A 170 -7.00 -7.31 3.05
CA ILE A 170 -6.94 -8.77 3.04
C ILE A 170 -5.75 -9.32 2.24
N VAL A 171 -5.36 -8.65 1.14
CA VAL A 171 -4.25 -9.13 0.30
C VAL A 171 -2.92 -9.20 1.05
N PRO A 172 -2.43 -8.15 1.73
CA PRO A 172 -1.18 -8.23 2.48
C PRO A 172 -1.25 -9.21 3.65
N LEU A 173 -2.40 -9.33 4.33
CA LEU A 173 -2.61 -10.30 5.38
C LEU A 173 -2.50 -11.71 4.84
N TYR A 174 -3.25 -12.04 3.79
CA TYR A 174 -3.24 -13.33 3.14
C TYR A 174 -1.84 -13.71 2.65
N LEU A 175 -1.16 -12.81 1.92
CA LEU A 175 0.20 -13.04 1.45
C LEU A 175 1.18 -13.31 2.58
N SER A 176 1.06 -12.61 3.72
CA SER A 176 1.94 -12.83 4.87
C SER A 176 1.73 -14.18 5.56
N GLU A 177 0.48 -14.70 5.55
CA GLU A 177 0.10 -15.95 6.18
C GLU A 177 0.44 -17.19 5.32
N ILE A 178 0.37 -17.06 3.98
CA ILE A 178 0.70 -18.17 3.07
C ILE A 178 2.20 -18.27 2.78
N SER A 179 2.97 -17.18 2.98
CA SER A 179 4.36 -17.09 2.56
C SER A 179 5.31 -17.75 3.57
N PRO A 180 6.33 -18.50 3.10
CA PRO A 180 7.48 -18.84 3.93
C PRO A 180 8.18 -17.57 4.46
N PRO A 181 8.80 -17.61 5.65
CA PRO A 181 9.46 -16.44 6.24
C PRO A 181 10.46 -15.75 5.32
N ALA A 182 11.26 -16.52 4.59
CA ALA A 182 12.27 -16.01 3.66
C ALA A 182 11.69 -15.25 2.46
N LEU A 183 10.47 -15.59 2.00
CA LEU A 183 9.83 -15.01 0.81
C LEU A 183 8.76 -13.97 1.13
N ARG A 184 8.42 -13.78 2.41
CA ARG A 184 7.33 -12.90 2.85
C ARG A 184 7.51 -11.44 2.38
N GLY A 185 8.73 -10.92 2.48
CA GLY A 185 9.08 -9.58 2.01
C GLY A 185 8.91 -9.42 0.50
N THR A 186 9.44 -10.37 -0.26
CA THR A 186 9.39 -10.38 -1.72
C THR A 186 7.94 -10.47 -2.24
N LEU A 187 7.12 -11.38 -1.70
CA LEU A 187 5.72 -11.53 -2.11
C LEU A 187 4.86 -10.31 -1.77
N ASN A 188 5.11 -9.67 -0.63
CA ASN A 188 4.49 -8.38 -0.32
C ASN A 188 5.01 -7.24 -1.22
N GLY A 189 6.26 -7.29 -1.67
CA GLY A 189 6.80 -6.37 -2.68
C GLY A 189 6.04 -6.45 -4.01
N PHE A 190 5.73 -7.67 -4.48
CA PHE A 190 4.92 -7.85 -5.69
C PHE A 190 3.53 -7.24 -5.59
N ARG A 191 2.92 -7.18 -4.40
CA ARG A 191 1.66 -6.45 -4.18
C ARG A 191 1.78 -4.97 -4.58
N ARG A 192 2.89 -4.32 -4.22
CA ARG A 192 3.12 -2.93 -4.62
C ARG A 192 3.28 -2.79 -6.14
N LEU A 193 4.01 -3.71 -6.76
CA LEU A 193 4.15 -3.74 -8.22
C LEU A 193 2.80 -3.95 -8.90
N ALA A 194 1.97 -4.87 -8.41
CA ALA A 194 0.63 -5.10 -8.95
C ALA A 194 -0.22 -3.82 -8.91
N TYR A 195 -0.16 -3.06 -7.81
CA TYR A 195 -0.84 -1.75 -7.69
C TYR A 195 -0.38 -0.76 -8.77
N VAL A 196 0.93 -0.57 -8.95
CA VAL A 196 1.43 0.41 -9.94
C VAL A 196 1.17 -0.04 -11.37
N PHE A 197 1.18 -1.36 -11.65
CA PHE A 197 0.73 -1.90 -12.94
C PHE A 197 -0.76 -1.67 -13.19
N GLY A 198 -1.59 -1.74 -12.14
CA GLY A 198 -3.01 -1.38 -12.23
C GLY A 198 -3.21 0.09 -12.62
N CYS A 199 -2.46 1.01 -12.01
CA CYS A 199 -2.48 2.42 -12.40
C CYS A 199 -2.04 2.61 -13.86
N LEU A 200 -0.95 1.97 -14.28
CA LEU A 200 -0.46 2.04 -15.65
C LEU A 200 -1.50 1.50 -16.65
N ALA A 201 -2.13 0.37 -16.34
CA ALA A 201 -3.16 -0.22 -17.19
C ALA A 201 -4.35 0.73 -17.41
N ALA A 202 -4.80 1.43 -16.36
CA ALA A 202 -5.86 2.42 -16.48
C ALA A 202 -5.50 3.57 -17.45
N PHE A 203 -4.25 4.03 -17.41
CA PHE A 203 -3.78 5.09 -18.33
C PHE A 203 -3.60 4.58 -19.76
N CYS A 204 -3.02 3.38 -19.95
CA CYS A 204 -2.84 2.78 -21.26
C CYS A 204 -4.17 2.49 -21.97
N LEU A 205 -5.19 2.05 -21.22
CA LEU A 205 -6.51 1.78 -21.79
C LEU A 205 -7.30 3.07 -22.10
N ALA A 206 -7.03 4.16 -21.40
CA ALA A 206 -7.71 5.43 -21.60
C ALA A 206 -7.32 6.11 -22.93
N ALA A 207 -6.05 6.00 -23.34
CA ALA A 207 -5.54 6.72 -24.51
C ALA A 207 -6.27 6.36 -25.80
N PRO A 208 -6.37 5.08 -26.26
CA PRO A 208 -7.05 4.73 -27.49
C PRO A 208 -8.55 5.04 -27.47
N LEU A 209 -9.21 4.87 -26.32
CA LEU A 209 -10.64 5.16 -26.18
C LEU A 209 -10.93 6.66 -26.28
N LYS A 210 -10.02 7.51 -25.82
CA LYS A 210 -10.12 8.97 -25.94
C LYS A 210 -9.93 9.42 -27.40
N ASP A 211 -9.04 8.78 -28.15
CA ASP A 211 -8.78 9.09 -29.56
C ASP A 211 -9.97 8.76 -30.44
N ASP A 212 -10.74 7.71 -30.14
CA ASP A 212 -11.98 7.34 -30.86
C ASP A 212 -13.12 8.36 -30.67
N GLY A 213 -13.05 9.23 -29.65
CA GLY A 213 -13.79 10.48 -29.48
C GLY A 213 -15.33 10.42 -29.42
N GLY A 214 -15.94 9.24 -29.24
CA GLY A 214 -17.40 9.08 -29.14
C GLY A 214 -17.96 9.54 -27.79
N GLU A 215 -19.24 9.95 -27.77
CA GLU A 215 -19.95 10.20 -26.51
C GLU A 215 -19.88 8.98 -25.61
N GLY A 216 -19.54 9.19 -24.31
CA GLY A 216 -19.46 8.10 -23.33
C GLY A 216 -18.25 7.17 -23.48
N TRP A 217 -17.20 7.56 -24.19
CA TRP A 217 -15.95 6.79 -24.36
C TRP A 217 -15.32 6.32 -23.02
N TRP A 218 -15.63 7.00 -21.95
CA TRP A 218 -15.15 6.67 -20.59
C TRP A 218 -15.86 5.46 -19.96
N ARG A 219 -17.05 5.07 -20.43
CA ARG A 219 -17.85 3.98 -19.86
C ARG A 219 -17.17 2.61 -19.94
N PRO A 220 -16.54 2.21 -21.07
CA PRO A 220 -15.75 0.99 -21.14
C PRO A 220 -14.62 0.92 -20.11
N LEU A 221 -13.93 2.03 -19.81
CA LEU A 221 -12.87 2.04 -18.81
C LEU A 221 -13.35 1.56 -17.43
N PHE A 222 -14.56 1.91 -17.03
CA PHE A 222 -15.12 1.44 -15.77
C PHE A 222 -15.61 0.00 -15.86
N SER A 223 -16.28 -0.40 -16.97
CA SER A 223 -16.81 -1.77 -17.12
C SER A 223 -15.70 -2.81 -17.27
N ASP A 224 -14.58 -2.49 -17.91
CA ASP A 224 -13.46 -3.40 -18.12
C ASP A 224 -12.84 -3.88 -16.81
N ALA A 225 -12.91 -3.06 -15.78
CA ALA A 225 -12.46 -3.44 -14.42
C ALA A 225 -13.29 -4.60 -13.83
N ALA A 226 -14.50 -4.85 -14.31
CA ALA A 226 -15.30 -5.97 -13.84
C ALA A 226 -14.69 -7.32 -14.24
N VAL A 227 -13.94 -7.38 -15.36
CA VAL A 227 -13.30 -8.62 -15.84
C VAL A 227 -12.24 -9.11 -14.85
N PRO A 228 -11.19 -8.35 -14.49
CA PRO A 228 -10.24 -8.80 -13.49
C PRO A 228 -10.87 -8.94 -12.10
N ALA A 229 -11.93 -8.21 -11.76
CA ALA A 229 -12.66 -8.39 -10.50
C ALA A 229 -13.40 -9.74 -10.45
N ALA A 230 -14.02 -10.16 -11.56
CA ALA A 230 -14.60 -11.50 -11.68
C ALA A 230 -13.52 -12.58 -11.66
N ALA A 231 -12.37 -12.34 -12.32
CA ALA A 231 -11.23 -13.26 -12.29
C ALA A 231 -10.66 -13.42 -10.86
N LEU A 232 -10.69 -12.37 -10.03
CA LEU A 232 -10.33 -12.47 -8.61
C LEU A 232 -11.28 -13.42 -7.87
N ALA A 233 -12.60 -13.32 -8.07
CA ALA A 233 -13.58 -14.21 -7.44
C ALA A 233 -13.38 -15.67 -7.85
N ILE A 234 -13.28 -15.91 -9.17
CA ILE A 234 -13.08 -17.24 -9.75
C ILE A 234 -11.75 -17.84 -9.29
N GLY A 235 -10.67 -17.06 -9.36
CA GLY A 235 -9.35 -17.50 -8.91
C GLY A 235 -9.31 -17.75 -7.40
N ALA A 236 -9.95 -16.91 -6.59
CA ALA A 236 -10.07 -17.16 -5.16
C ALA A 236 -10.84 -18.46 -4.88
N TYR A 237 -11.90 -18.76 -5.62
CA TYR A 237 -12.68 -19.98 -5.44
C TYR A 237 -11.94 -21.23 -5.84
N PHE A 238 -11.32 -21.27 -7.03
CA PHE A 238 -10.75 -22.50 -7.61
C PHE A 238 -9.25 -22.67 -7.34
N ILE A 239 -8.49 -21.60 -7.21
CA ILE A 239 -7.02 -21.64 -7.21
C ILE A 239 -6.45 -21.32 -5.82
N ALA A 240 -6.94 -20.27 -5.14
CA ALA A 240 -6.38 -19.85 -3.87
C ALA A 240 -6.58 -20.91 -2.78
N GLN A 241 -5.50 -21.19 -2.05
CA GLN A 241 -5.54 -22.04 -0.86
C GLN A 241 -5.96 -21.20 0.36
N GLU A 242 -6.69 -21.81 1.31
CA GLU A 242 -7.00 -21.09 2.56
C GLU A 242 -5.73 -20.93 3.43
N SER A 243 -5.70 -19.88 4.25
CA SER A 243 -4.58 -19.62 5.15
C SER A 243 -4.37 -20.76 6.16
N PRO A 244 -3.16 -21.38 6.21
CA PRO A 244 -2.87 -22.41 7.19
C PRO A 244 -2.88 -21.88 8.64
N VAL A 245 -2.54 -20.58 8.82
CA VAL A 245 -2.57 -19.90 10.13
C VAL A 245 -4.01 -19.74 10.60
N TRP A 246 -4.89 -19.24 9.73
CA TRP A 246 -6.30 -19.08 10.06
C TRP A 246 -6.98 -20.40 10.37
N LEU A 247 -6.72 -21.44 9.58
CA LEU A 247 -7.29 -22.77 9.81
C LEU A 247 -6.94 -23.33 11.21
N LEU A 248 -5.76 -23.00 11.75
CA LEU A 248 -5.40 -23.40 13.12
C LEU A 248 -6.22 -22.68 14.21
N THR A 249 -6.78 -21.52 13.92
CA THR A 249 -7.62 -20.78 14.89
C THR A 249 -9.04 -21.32 14.95
N GLN A 250 -9.46 -22.18 13.99
CA GLN A 250 -10.81 -22.73 13.88
C GLN A 250 -11.01 -24.05 14.65
N GLY A 251 -10.01 -24.48 15.42
CA GLY A 251 -10.10 -25.69 16.23
C GLY A 251 -9.33 -26.89 15.68
N GLU A 252 -9.43 -28.02 16.40
CA GLU A 252 -8.62 -29.23 16.10
C GLU A 252 -9.05 -29.95 14.84
N ASP A 253 -10.32 -29.91 14.47
CA ASP A 253 -10.85 -30.52 13.25
C ASP A 253 -10.22 -29.91 12.00
N SER A 254 -9.95 -28.61 12.03
CA SER A 254 -9.31 -27.87 10.93
C SER A 254 -7.79 -28.07 10.87
N ALA A 255 -7.16 -28.72 11.86
CA ALA A 255 -5.73 -28.96 11.88
C ALA A 255 -5.25 -29.87 10.74
N ARG A 256 -6.09 -30.78 10.26
CA ARG A 256 -5.78 -31.63 9.08
C ARG A 256 -5.79 -30.79 7.81
N GLU A 257 -6.74 -29.89 7.66
CA GLU A 257 -6.87 -28.99 6.51
C GLU A 257 -5.72 -27.97 6.49
N SER A 258 -5.35 -27.43 7.65
CA SER A 258 -4.16 -26.58 7.82
C SER A 258 -2.88 -27.30 7.32
N ARG A 259 -2.69 -28.58 7.66
CA ARG A 259 -1.53 -29.37 7.16
C ARG A 259 -1.57 -29.57 5.64
N ARG A 260 -2.76 -29.77 5.04
CA ARG A 260 -2.91 -29.86 3.58
C ARG A 260 -2.58 -28.54 2.91
N SER A 261 -3.10 -27.44 3.43
CA SER A 261 -2.80 -26.10 2.95
C SER A 261 -1.31 -25.78 3.05
N LEU A 262 -0.69 -26.09 4.21
CA LEU A 262 0.75 -25.91 4.42
C LEU A 262 1.60 -26.72 3.44
N ALA A 263 1.22 -27.96 3.16
CA ALA A 263 1.92 -28.79 2.18
C ALA A 263 1.77 -28.25 0.75
N ALA A 264 0.61 -27.68 0.40
CA ALA A 264 0.37 -27.09 -0.90
C ALA A 264 1.11 -25.76 -1.09
N LEU A 265 1.19 -24.94 -0.04
CA LEU A 265 1.75 -23.58 -0.10
C LEU A 265 3.26 -23.56 0.17
N GLN A 266 3.73 -24.27 1.19
CA GLN A 266 5.10 -24.17 1.69
C GLN A 266 5.88 -25.49 1.60
N ASN A 267 5.33 -26.50 0.95
CA ASN A 267 5.91 -27.85 0.82
C ASN A 267 6.31 -28.52 2.16
N ILE A 268 5.78 -28.04 3.28
CA ILE A 268 6.05 -28.58 4.62
C ILE A 268 5.11 -29.74 4.89
N ARG A 269 5.65 -30.95 5.16
CA ARG A 269 4.88 -32.20 5.32
C ARG A 269 5.30 -32.97 6.56
N GLY A 270 4.44 -33.90 6.99
CA GLY A 270 4.75 -34.89 8.03
C GLY A 270 5.06 -34.25 9.38
N ARG A 271 6.14 -34.69 10.03
CA ARG A 271 6.55 -34.21 11.38
C ARG A 271 6.88 -32.70 11.40
N ALA A 272 7.44 -32.17 10.30
CA ALA A 272 7.75 -30.74 10.20
C ALA A 272 6.49 -29.89 10.22
N ALA A 273 5.38 -30.32 9.58
CA ALA A 273 4.11 -29.62 9.63
C ALA A 273 3.50 -29.60 11.03
N VAL A 274 3.64 -30.68 11.80
CA VAL A 274 3.19 -30.73 13.20
C VAL A 274 4.03 -29.80 14.07
N ALA A 275 5.35 -29.82 13.90
CA ALA A 275 6.26 -28.90 14.64
C ALA A 275 5.96 -27.44 14.33
N TRP A 276 5.68 -27.08 13.06
CA TRP A 276 5.27 -25.75 12.65
C TRP A 276 3.94 -25.34 13.33
N GLN A 277 2.94 -26.22 13.34
CA GLN A 277 1.65 -25.97 13.99
C GLN A 277 1.82 -25.69 15.50
N ASN A 278 2.62 -26.52 16.16
CA ASN A 278 2.91 -26.34 17.59
C ASN A 278 3.63 -25.00 17.83
N GLY A 279 4.60 -24.62 16.99
CA GLY A 279 5.27 -23.34 17.04
C GLY A 279 4.32 -22.16 16.91
N VAL A 280 3.37 -22.21 15.98
CA VAL A 280 2.35 -21.14 15.80
C VAL A 280 1.40 -21.07 17.00
N LYS A 281 0.94 -22.22 17.53
CA LYS A 281 0.11 -22.26 18.75
C LYS A 281 0.84 -21.67 19.97
N THR A 282 2.10 -22.03 20.16
CA THR A 282 2.94 -21.48 21.26
C THR A 282 3.19 -19.97 21.10
N ALA A 283 3.44 -19.50 19.87
CA ALA A 283 3.60 -18.07 19.60
C ALA A 283 2.29 -17.29 19.86
N ALA A 284 1.15 -17.87 19.49
CA ALA A 284 -0.15 -17.28 19.76
C ALA A 284 -0.48 -17.26 21.26
N ALA A 285 -0.12 -18.29 22.01
CA ALA A 285 -0.28 -18.34 23.46
C ALA A 285 0.61 -17.30 24.18
N ARG A 286 1.86 -17.14 23.75
CA ARG A 286 2.77 -16.10 24.29
C ARG A 286 2.32 -14.67 23.97
N ALA A 287 1.55 -14.47 22.93
CA ALA A 287 0.99 -13.17 22.59
C ALA A 287 -0.24 -12.78 23.44
N ARG A 288 -0.74 -13.69 24.33
CA ARG A 288 -1.80 -13.44 25.32
C ARG A 288 -1.18 -13.26 26.70
N PRO A 289 -1.04 -12.03 27.24
CA PRO A 289 -0.26 -11.77 28.45
C PRO A 289 -0.97 -12.10 29.78
N ASP A 290 -2.23 -12.46 29.79
CA ASP A 290 -3.07 -12.48 31.02
C ASP A 290 -3.54 -13.86 31.50
N GLU A 291 -3.12 -14.96 30.91
CA GLU A 291 -3.34 -16.28 31.51
C GLU A 291 -2.02 -16.74 32.15
N GLY A 292 -2.00 -16.70 33.49
CA GLY A 292 -0.86 -17.15 34.30
C GLY A 292 -0.36 -18.51 33.80
N THR A 293 0.96 -18.58 33.63
CA THR A 293 1.66 -19.81 33.30
C THR A 293 1.60 -20.76 34.50
N ASP A 294 0.46 -21.40 34.67
CA ASP A 294 0.43 -22.65 35.46
C ASP A 294 0.88 -23.78 34.52
N GLU A 295 1.85 -24.54 34.99
CA GLU A 295 2.44 -25.69 34.31
C GLU A 295 1.31 -26.61 33.78
N ILE A 296 1.27 -26.80 32.46
CA ILE A 296 0.35 -27.75 31.84
C ILE A 296 0.89 -29.14 32.15
N ASN A 297 0.34 -29.74 33.20
CA ASN A 297 0.41 -31.18 33.42
C ASN A 297 -0.56 -31.88 32.47
N ASP A 298 -0.09 -32.92 31.81
CA ASP A 298 -0.71 -33.69 30.71
C ASP A 298 -1.94 -34.57 31.13
N ASP A 299 -2.53 -34.36 32.31
CA ASP A 299 -3.63 -35.17 32.84
C ASP A 299 -4.88 -34.35 33.17
N ASN A 300 -5.56 -33.76 32.18
CA ASN A 300 -6.92 -33.27 32.44
C ASN A 300 -7.79 -33.16 31.18
N SER A 301 -8.44 -34.27 30.80
CA SER A 301 -9.48 -34.31 29.77
C SER A 301 -10.80 -33.62 30.19
N ASP A 302 -10.98 -33.30 31.47
CA ASP A 302 -12.18 -32.64 31.99
C ASP A 302 -12.16 -31.10 31.95
N ALA A 303 -11.00 -30.50 31.76
CA ALA A 303 -10.85 -29.04 31.62
C ALA A 303 -11.32 -28.53 30.23
N ILE A 304 -11.45 -29.40 29.23
CA ILE A 304 -11.83 -29.05 27.86
C ILE A 304 -13.34 -28.75 27.75
N ALA A 305 -14.18 -29.39 28.58
CA ALA A 305 -15.61 -29.13 28.61
C ALA A 305 -15.97 -27.78 29.27
N GLN A 306 -15.19 -27.32 30.24
CA GLN A 306 -15.38 -26.03 30.90
C GLN A 306 -14.90 -24.84 30.04
N SER A 307 -14.05 -25.09 29.02
CA SER A 307 -13.56 -24.04 28.12
C SER A 307 -14.59 -23.58 27.09
N ALA A 308 -15.60 -24.39 26.79
CA ALA A 308 -16.68 -24.02 25.86
C ALA A 308 -17.65 -23.00 26.46
N ASP A 309 -17.99 -23.13 27.77
CA ASP A 309 -18.82 -22.16 28.46
C ASP A 309 -18.10 -20.85 28.77
N ALA A 310 -16.77 -20.91 28.95
CA ALA A 310 -15.91 -19.73 29.06
C ALA A 310 -15.81 -18.95 27.71
N ALA A 311 -15.96 -19.62 26.57
CA ALA A 311 -15.92 -18.96 25.27
C ALA A 311 -17.16 -18.07 25.00
N VAL A 312 -18.33 -18.40 25.57
CA VAL A 312 -19.54 -17.59 25.46
C VAL A 312 -19.47 -16.38 26.41
N ALA A 313 -18.94 -16.56 27.62
CA ALA A 313 -18.72 -15.46 28.57
C ALA A 313 -17.61 -14.49 28.07
N ASN A 314 -16.64 -14.98 27.27
CA ASN A 314 -15.59 -14.18 26.65
C ASN A 314 -16.07 -13.31 25.47
N ALA A 315 -17.23 -13.55 24.89
CA ALA A 315 -17.77 -12.68 23.82
C ALA A 315 -18.18 -11.30 24.37
N ASP A 316 -18.75 -11.24 25.57
CA ASP A 316 -19.07 -9.99 26.26
C ASP A 316 -17.83 -9.32 26.89
N ALA A 317 -16.84 -10.11 27.32
CA ALA A 317 -15.54 -9.61 27.75
C ALA A 317 -14.73 -9.02 26.59
N LYS A 318 -14.81 -9.59 25.39
CA LYS A 318 -14.14 -9.07 24.18
C LYS A 318 -14.54 -7.63 23.83
N GLY A 319 -15.79 -7.23 24.08
CA GLY A 319 -16.25 -5.85 23.90
C GLY A 319 -15.57 -4.88 24.88
N LYS A 320 -15.39 -5.28 26.14
CA LYS A 320 -14.68 -4.48 27.18
C LYS A 320 -13.17 -4.51 27.01
N GLU A 321 -12.57 -5.64 26.61
CA GLU A 321 -11.14 -5.76 26.28
C GLU A 321 -10.79 -4.96 25.00
N SER A 322 -11.69 -4.87 24.02
CA SER A 322 -11.51 -4.04 22.84
C SER A 322 -11.34 -2.56 23.21
N LEU A 323 -12.19 -2.01 24.10
CA LEU A 323 -12.04 -0.63 24.58
C LEU A 323 -10.80 -0.44 25.44
N SER A 324 -10.44 -1.39 26.29
CA SER A 324 -9.21 -1.32 27.11
C SER A 324 -7.96 -1.31 26.24
N GLY A 325 -7.95 -2.09 25.16
CA GLY A 325 -6.82 -2.15 24.23
C GLY A 325 -6.63 -0.88 23.39
N TRP A 326 -7.69 -0.14 23.06
CA TRP A 326 -7.59 1.20 22.45
C TRP A 326 -7.09 2.23 23.46
N ALA A 327 -7.54 2.15 24.72
CA ALA A 327 -7.06 3.01 25.80
C ALA A 327 -5.55 2.79 26.04
N GLN A 328 -5.06 1.55 26.04
CA GLN A 328 -3.64 1.21 26.18
C GLN A 328 -2.76 1.80 25.06
N LEU A 329 -3.32 1.93 23.84
CA LEU A 329 -2.60 2.53 22.72
C LEU A 329 -2.14 3.96 23.02
N PHE A 330 -2.99 4.74 23.72
CA PHE A 330 -2.75 6.15 24.02
C PHE A 330 -2.20 6.39 25.42
N SER A 331 -2.53 5.53 26.40
CA SER A 331 -2.16 5.72 27.79
C SER A 331 -0.70 5.34 28.09
N GLU A 332 -0.17 4.32 27.41
CA GLU A 332 1.21 3.89 27.64
C GLU A 332 2.20 4.86 27.00
N GLU A 333 3.06 5.39 27.85
CA GLU A 333 4.07 6.37 27.45
C GLU A 333 5.03 5.86 26.37
N LYS A 334 5.36 4.56 26.40
CA LYS A 334 6.24 3.92 25.41
C LYS A 334 5.66 3.87 23.98
N ASN A 335 4.33 3.95 23.84
CA ASN A 335 3.65 3.91 22.55
C ASN A 335 3.59 5.28 21.84
N ARG A 336 3.86 6.38 22.56
CA ARG A 336 3.70 7.75 22.00
C ARG A 336 4.60 8.03 20.82
N LEU A 337 5.90 7.69 20.87
CA LEU A 337 6.82 7.93 19.77
C LEU A 337 6.51 7.05 18.55
N PRO A 338 6.30 5.72 18.68
CA PRO A 338 5.79 4.89 17.60
C PRO A 338 4.53 5.44 16.95
N LEU A 339 3.53 5.86 17.75
CA LEU A 339 2.30 6.45 17.23
C LEU A 339 2.54 7.77 16.49
N THR A 340 3.39 8.64 17.04
CA THR A 340 3.76 9.91 16.38
C THR A 340 4.39 9.63 15.02
N ILE A 341 5.31 8.65 14.93
CA ILE A 341 5.94 8.24 13.66
C ILE A 341 4.88 7.69 12.68
N GLY A 342 4.06 6.75 13.13
CA GLY A 342 3.05 6.12 12.27
C GLY A 342 2.01 7.11 11.76
N LEU A 343 1.37 7.88 12.65
CA LEU A 343 0.34 8.86 12.30
C LEU A 343 0.92 10.04 11.50
N GLY A 344 2.12 10.50 11.87
CA GLY A 344 2.80 11.57 11.14
C GLY A 344 3.15 11.16 9.72
N LEU A 345 3.75 9.98 9.51
CA LEU A 345 4.10 9.51 8.18
C LEU A 345 2.87 9.27 7.30
N CYS A 346 1.79 8.66 7.82
CA CYS A 346 0.61 8.43 7.01
C CYS A 346 -0.08 9.73 6.61
N SER A 347 -0.14 10.72 7.51
CA SER A 347 -0.71 12.04 7.21
C SER A 347 0.16 12.78 6.19
N LEU A 348 1.47 12.87 6.42
CA LEU A 348 2.39 13.58 5.53
C LEU A 348 2.49 12.93 4.15
N ALA A 349 2.44 11.59 4.06
CA ALA A 349 2.39 10.89 2.78
C ALA A 349 1.08 11.17 2.01
N ALA A 350 -0.06 11.25 2.69
CA ALA A 350 -1.34 11.60 2.07
C ALA A 350 -1.38 13.07 1.64
N PHE A 351 -0.95 13.98 2.53
CA PHE A 351 -0.90 15.42 2.25
C PHE A 351 0.32 15.86 1.41
N SER A 352 1.17 14.93 0.94
CA SER A 352 2.24 15.25 -0.01
C SER A 352 1.74 15.68 -1.39
N GLY A 353 0.45 15.50 -1.68
CA GLY A 353 -0.13 15.77 -2.99
C GLY A 353 0.00 14.60 -3.98
N SER A 354 0.48 13.41 -3.55
CA SER A 354 0.69 12.27 -4.45
C SER A 354 -0.59 11.83 -5.16
N ASN A 355 -1.70 11.84 -4.45
CA ASN A 355 -2.98 11.45 -5.03
C ASN A 355 -3.58 12.54 -5.93
N THR A 356 -3.18 13.82 -5.80
CA THR A 356 -3.61 14.85 -6.74
C THR A 356 -3.08 14.57 -8.14
N VAL A 357 -1.82 14.12 -8.25
CA VAL A 357 -1.24 13.73 -9.53
C VAL A 357 -1.92 12.46 -10.08
N ILE A 358 -2.16 11.44 -9.24
CA ILE A 358 -2.82 10.19 -9.69
C ILE A 358 -4.28 10.45 -10.12
N PHE A 359 -4.98 11.38 -9.48
CA PHE A 359 -6.40 11.64 -9.74
C PHE A 359 -6.64 12.72 -10.80
N TYR A 360 -5.74 13.71 -10.92
CA TYR A 360 -6.01 14.96 -11.64
C TYR A 360 -4.90 15.38 -12.61
N ALA A 361 -3.89 14.52 -12.88
CA ALA A 361 -2.78 14.91 -13.76
C ALA A 361 -3.26 15.33 -15.16
N SER A 362 -4.33 14.71 -15.72
CA SER A 362 -4.88 15.13 -17.01
C SER A 362 -5.38 16.57 -16.96
N THR A 363 -6.10 16.95 -15.90
CA THR A 363 -6.58 18.32 -15.72
C THR A 363 -5.41 19.30 -15.62
N VAL A 364 -4.36 18.93 -14.85
CA VAL A 364 -3.16 19.76 -14.71
C VAL A 364 -2.42 19.92 -16.02
N PHE A 365 -2.21 18.83 -16.78
CA PHE A 365 -1.56 18.89 -18.09
C PHE A 365 -2.35 19.71 -19.09
N THR A 366 -3.68 19.58 -19.10
CA THR A 366 -4.55 20.39 -19.96
C THR A 366 -4.46 21.88 -19.60
N GLN A 367 -4.38 22.23 -18.31
CA GLN A 367 -4.24 23.63 -17.89
C GLN A 367 -2.90 24.27 -18.30
N VAL A 368 -1.84 23.49 -18.43
CA VAL A 368 -0.54 23.97 -18.94
C VAL A 368 -0.39 23.76 -20.46
N GLY A 369 -1.49 23.49 -21.19
CA GLY A 369 -1.52 23.39 -22.65
C GLY A 369 -1.06 22.05 -23.24
N ILE A 370 -0.96 20.97 -22.45
CA ILE A 370 -0.55 19.65 -22.93
C ILE A 370 -1.78 18.76 -23.06
N VAL A 371 -2.15 18.40 -24.29
CA VAL A 371 -3.38 17.64 -24.62
C VAL A 371 -3.10 16.23 -25.18
N ASP A 372 -1.86 15.75 -25.10
CA ASP A 372 -1.51 14.41 -25.59
C ASP A 372 -2.27 13.32 -24.80
N PRO A 373 -3.05 12.43 -25.46
CA PRO A 373 -3.77 11.33 -24.82
C PRO A 373 -2.85 10.39 -24.02
N ASN A 374 -1.61 10.21 -24.48
CA ASN A 374 -0.64 9.29 -23.88
C ASN A 374 0.16 9.92 -22.73
N ILE A 375 0.00 11.23 -22.46
CA ILE A 375 0.81 11.94 -21.47
C ILE A 375 0.75 11.31 -20.08
N LEU A 376 -0.41 10.80 -19.66
CA LEU A 376 -0.57 10.13 -18.37
C LEU A 376 0.25 8.83 -18.28
N THR A 377 0.33 8.09 -19.38
CA THR A 377 1.14 6.86 -19.46
C THR A 377 2.62 7.18 -19.25
N TRP A 378 3.14 8.18 -20.00
CA TRP A 378 4.55 8.56 -19.97
C TRP A 378 4.93 9.32 -18.70
N ALA A 379 4.12 10.30 -18.29
CA ALA A 379 4.47 11.19 -17.20
C ALA A 379 4.11 10.66 -15.81
N VAL A 380 3.11 9.78 -15.70
CA VAL A 380 2.66 9.25 -14.41
C VAL A 380 2.83 7.74 -14.32
N GLY A 381 2.34 6.99 -15.28
CA GLY A 381 2.30 5.52 -15.24
C GLY A 381 3.69 4.89 -15.21
N ILE A 382 4.53 5.19 -16.21
CA ILE A 382 5.88 4.61 -16.33
C ILE A 382 6.78 5.02 -15.17
N PRO A 383 6.88 6.30 -14.75
CA PRO A 383 7.66 6.67 -13.57
C PRO A 383 7.20 6.02 -12.27
N ASN A 384 5.89 5.81 -12.10
CA ASN A 384 5.35 5.10 -10.94
C ASN A 384 5.81 3.64 -10.90
N VAL A 385 5.77 2.94 -12.04
CA VAL A 385 6.27 1.57 -12.16
C VAL A 385 7.78 1.50 -11.94
N ALA A 386 8.55 2.38 -12.60
CA ALA A 386 10.00 2.44 -12.44
C ALA A 386 10.40 2.68 -10.98
N GLY A 387 9.74 3.67 -10.32
CA GLY A 387 9.95 3.94 -8.90
C GLY A 387 9.62 2.75 -8.00
N GLY A 388 8.56 1.99 -8.33
CA GLY A 388 8.20 0.77 -7.62
C GLY A 388 9.28 -0.32 -7.68
N PHE A 389 9.88 -0.55 -8.85
CA PHE A 389 11.01 -1.48 -9.01
C PHE A 389 12.26 -1.00 -8.27
N ILE A 390 12.58 0.30 -8.40
CA ILE A 390 13.72 0.90 -7.71
C ILE A 390 13.54 0.81 -6.19
N ALA A 391 12.35 1.10 -5.68
CA ALA A 391 12.04 0.98 -4.26
C ALA A 391 12.22 -0.45 -3.74
N LEU A 392 11.75 -1.45 -4.49
CA LEU A 392 11.93 -2.85 -4.13
C LEU A 392 13.42 -3.24 -4.06
N ALA A 393 14.23 -2.79 -5.02
CA ALA A 393 15.66 -3.09 -5.07
C ALA A 393 16.49 -2.33 -4.03
N LEU A 394 16.08 -1.10 -3.66
CA LEU A 394 16.85 -0.21 -2.79
C LEU A 394 16.43 -0.27 -1.32
N SER A 395 15.19 -0.70 -1.01
CA SER A 395 14.69 -0.74 0.37
C SER A 395 15.58 -1.57 1.30
N ASP A 396 16.10 -2.69 0.78
CA ASP A 396 16.96 -3.60 1.55
C ASP A 396 18.44 -3.18 1.52
N ARG A 397 18.84 -2.32 0.56
CA ARG A 397 20.23 -1.86 0.42
C ARG A 397 20.52 -0.56 1.15
N MET A 398 19.66 0.44 1.02
CA MET A 398 19.89 1.80 1.54
C MET A 398 19.30 2.03 2.94
N GLY A 399 18.28 1.28 3.33
CA GLY A 399 17.53 1.51 4.58
C GLY A 399 16.29 2.39 4.38
N ARG A 400 15.50 2.50 5.44
CA ARG A 400 14.17 3.14 5.37
C ARG A 400 14.26 4.67 5.46
N ARG A 401 15.09 5.18 6.36
CA ARG A 401 15.22 6.64 6.61
C ARG A 401 15.81 7.40 5.42
N PRO A 402 16.93 6.99 4.79
CA PRO A 402 17.48 7.68 3.63
C PRO A 402 16.51 7.73 2.44
N LEU A 403 15.76 6.64 2.20
CA LEU A 403 14.78 6.60 1.12
C LEU A 403 13.61 7.56 1.36
N LEU A 404 13.13 7.69 2.60
CA LEU A 404 12.10 8.67 2.96
C LEU A 404 12.59 10.10 2.80
N LEU A 405 13.82 10.41 3.23
CA LEU A 405 14.42 11.73 3.08
C LEU A 405 14.59 12.10 1.60
N ALA A 406 15.13 11.19 0.79
CA ALA A 406 15.27 11.40 -0.65
C ALA A 406 13.89 11.61 -1.32
N SER A 407 12.89 10.86 -0.90
CA SER A 407 11.53 10.97 -1.42
C SER A 407 10.89 12.31 -1.08
N PHE A 408 10.80 12.68 0.20
CA PHE A 408 10.18 13.95 0.60
C PHE A 408 10.94 15.16 0.10
N GLY A 409 12.29 15.12 0.11
CA GLY A 409 13.14 16.19 -0.43
C GLY A 409 12.99 16.37 -1.94
N GLY A 410 13.01 15.26 -2.69
CA GLY A 410 12.79 15.28 -4.13
C GLY A 410 11.38 15.76 -4.52
N MET A 411 10.34 15.29 -3.81
CA MET A 411 8.97 15.76 -4.01
C MET A 411 8.84 17.26 -3.73
N ALA A 412 9.38 17.76 -2.62
CA ALA A 412 9.34 19.19 -2.27
C ALA A 412 10.01 20.05 -3.35
N THR A 413 11.16 19.60 -3.88
CA THR A 413 11.88 20.30 -4.93
C THR A 413 11.07 20.33 -6.24
N CYS A 414 10.52 19.18 -6.68
CA CYS A 414 9.74 19.11 -7.91
C CYS A 414 8.47 19.98 -7.85
N LEU A 415 7.72 19.92 -6.74
CA LEU A 415 6.52 20.73 -6.58
C LEU A 415 6.85 22.22 -6.41
N GLY A 416 7.94 22.56 -5.74
CA GLY A 416 8.43 23.93 -5.61
C GLY A 416 8.79 24.54 -6.97
N LEU A 417 9.49 23.77 -7.82
CA LEU A 417 9.82 24.19 -9.19
C LEU A 417 8.56 24.37 -10.04
N LEU A 418 7.60 23.44 -9.96
CA LEU A 418 6.33 23.53 -10.68
C LEU A 418 5.51 24.73 -10.21
N ALA A 419 5.41 24.96 -8.90
CA ALA A 419 4.72 26.11 -8.34
C ALA A 419 5.36 27.45 -8.76
N THR A 420 6.70 27.51 -8.80
CA THR A 420 7.45 28.70 -9.22
C THR A 420 7.25 28.96 -10.71
N ALA A 421 7.30 27.94 -11.55
CA ALA A 421 7.04 28.08 -12.98
C ALA A 421 5.63 28.62 -13.22
N ALA A 422 4.61 28.02 -12.60
CA ALA A 422 3.22 28.46 -12.69
C ALA A 422 2.97 29.86 -12.10
N TYR A 423 3.83 30.36 -11.19
CA TYR A 423 3.76 31.73 -10.66
C TYR A 423 4.37 32.76 -11.62
N LEU A 424 5.47 32.37 -12.30
CA LEU A 424 6.21 33.28 -13.18
C LEU A 424 5.56 33.47 -14.55
N THR A 425 4.73 32.53 -14.97
CA THR A 425 3.98 32.61 -16.22
C THR A 425 2.58 33.15 -15.91
N PRO A 426 2.26 34.38 -16.36
CA PRO A 426 0.91 34.91 -16.18
C PRO A 426 -0.06 34.01 -16.94
N SER A 427 -0.99 33.38 -16.22
CA SER A 427 -2.13 32.73 -16.86
C SER A 427 -2.83 33.77 -17.74
N THR A 428 -2.75 33.62 -19.05
CA THR A 428 -3.65 34.30 -19.96
C THR A 428 -5.02 33.69 -19.73
N ASP A 429 -5.80 34.29 -18.86
CA ASP A 429 -7.15 33.87 -18.48
C ASP A 429 -8.09 34.16 -19.65
N LEU A 430 -7.93 33.39 -20.77
CA LEU A 430 -8.84 33.43 -21.91
C LEU A 430 -10.27 33.05 -21.52
N THR A 431 -10.44 32.34 -20.39
CA THR A 431 -11.77 32.02 -19.86
C THR A 431 -12.48 33.27 -19.31
N GLY A 432 -11.75 34.20 -18.69
CA GLY A 432 -12.27 35.51 -18.29
C GLY A 432 -12.64 36.37 -19.49
N PHE A 433 -11.86 36.28 -20.57
CA PHE A 433 -12.11 37.00 -21.79
C PHE A 433 -13.37 36.50 -22.53
N CYS A 434 -13.60 35.20 -22.58
CA CYS A 434 -14.81 34.60 -23.17
C CYS A 434 -16.05 34.69 -22.25
N ALA A 435 -15.88 34.93 -20.96
CA ALA A 435 -16.98 35.08 -20.01
C ALA A 435 -17.42 36.54 -19.77
N ASP A 436 -16.74 37.53 -20.38
CA ASP A 436 -17.12 38.94 -20.26
C ASP A 436 -18.39 39.25 -21.04
N PRO A 437 -19.51 39.59 -20.35
CA PRO A 437 -20.77 39.90 -21.03
C PRO A 437 -20.69 41.12 -21.96
N ALA A 438 -19.67 41.99 -21.74
CA ALA A 438 -19.44 43.17 -22.58
C ALA A 438 -18.85 42.77 -23.94
N LEU A 439 -17.98 41.73 -23.95
CA LEU A 439 -17.34 41.24 -25.17
C LEU A 439 -18.32 40.41 -26.04
N GLY A 440 -19.23 39.67 -25.42
CA GLY A 440 -20.34 39.00 -26.09
C GLY A 440 -21.23 39.98 -26.86
N LYS A 441 -21.48 41.18 -26.28
CA LYS A 441 -22.22 42.25 -26.98
C LYS A 441 -21.44 42.89 -28.13
N ILE A 442 -20.11 42.98 -28.05
CA ILE A 442 -19.26 43.55 -29.11
C ILE A 442 -19.21 42.57 -30.31
N ILE A 443 -19.18 41.30 -30.07
CA ILE A 443 -19.21 40.26 -31.12
C ILE A 443 -20.61 40.22 -31.79
N ASP A 444 -21.68 40.38 -31.00
CA ASP A 444 -23.05 40.47 -31.54
C ASP A 444 -23.30 41.75 -32.36
N VAL A 445 -22.69 42.87 -31.99
CA VAL A 445 -22.84 44.14 -32.73
C VAL A 445 -22.02 44.18 -34.03
N GLY A 446 -20.92 43.45 -34.12
CA GLY A 446 -20.09 43.37 -35.33
C GLY A 446 -20.61 42.42 -36.45
N LEU A 447 -21.63 41.63 -36.18
CA LEU A 447 -22.19 40.62 -37.09
C LEU A 447 -23.66 40.84 -37.46
N SER A 448 -24.19 42.03 -37.18
CA SER A 448 -25.57 42.37 -37.52
C SER A 448 -25.70 42.81 -38.96
N ASP A 449 -25.58 41.90 -39.89
CA ASP A 449 -26.43 41.89 -41.12
C ASP A 449 -26.44 40.48 -41.71
N SER A 450 -27.61 39.84 -41.59
CA SER A 450 -28.00 38.66 -42.36
C SER A 450 -27.57 37.25 -41.91
N PHE A 451 -27.54 36.93 -40.60
CA PHE A 451 -27.68 35.51 -40.25
C PHE A 451 -28.22 35.32 -38.83
N SER A 452 -29.47 34.86 -38.73
CA SER A 452 -30.00 34.25 -37.50
C SER A 452 -29.22 32.99 -37.17
N TYR A 453 -28.18 33.08 -36.34
CA TYR A 453 -27.53 31.92 -35.75
C TYR A 453 -27.20 32.14 -34.30
N SER A 454 -27.77 31.28 -33.51
CA SER A 454 -27.71 31.00 -32.10
C SER A 454 -26.32 31.13 -31.46
N THR A 455 -26.31 31.23 -30.13
CA THR A 455 -25.25 31.06 -29.11
C THR A 455 -24.14 30.03 -29.46
N SER A 456 -24.24 29.29 -30.53
CA SER A 456 -23.25 28.32 -31.01
C SER A 456 -22.05 28.91 -31.76
N ALA A 457 -22.16 30.15 -32.30
CA ALA A 457 -21.08 30.77 -33.08
C ALA A 457 -20.00 31.38 -32.14
N SER A 458 -20.42 32.06 -31.10
CA SER A 458 -19.49 32.59 -30.07
C SER A 458 -18.79 31.45 -29.33
N ALA A 459 -19.49 30.35 -29.03
CA ALA A 459 -18.89 29.14 -28.45
C ALA A 459 -17.86 28.47 -29.40
N ARG A 460 -18.13 28.47 -30.73
CA ARG A 460 -17.15 27.97 -31.71
C ARG A 460 -15.94 28.87 -31.87
N ILE A 461 -16.13 30.19 -31.90
CA ILE A 461 -15.03 31.17 -31.98
C ILE A 461 -14.17 31.07 -30.71
N CYS A 462 -14.77 30.92 -29.54
CA CYS A 462 -14.02 30.69 -28.30
C CYS A 462 -13.36 29.30 -28.28
N ALA A 463 -13.97 28.26 -28.86
CA ALA A 463 -13.36 26.94 -29.02
C ALA A 463 -12.23 26.98 -30.07
N ASP A 464 -12.38 27.70 -31.18
CA ASP A 464 -11.35 27.86 -32.21
C ASP A 464 -10.19 28.76 -31.71
N LEU A 465 -10.45 29.82 -30.95
CA LEU A 465 -9.44 30.62 -30.30
C LEU A 465 -8.76 29.83 -29.17
N GLY A 466 -9.52 29.01 -28.45
CA GLY A 466 -8.98 28.07 -27.47
C GLY A 466 -8.11 27.01 -28.12
N SER A 467 -8.52 26.45 -29.25
CA SER A 467 -7.73 25.48 -30.03
C SER A 467 -6.49 26.13 -30.68
N ALA A 468 -6.57 27.35 -31.16
CA ALA A 468 -5.43 28.11 -31.69
C ALA A 468 -4.44 28.51 -30.59
N ALA A 469 -4.92 28.78 -29.37
CA ALA A 469 -4.04 28.98 -28.19
C ALA A 469 -3.42 27.67 -27.69
N ILE A 470 -4.08 26.54 -27.92
CA ILE A 470 -3.60 25.19 -27.60
C ILE A 470 -2.59 24.69 -28.65
N ASP A 471 -2.67 25.18 -29.89
CA ASP A 471 -1.74 24.88 -30.98
C ASP A 471 -0.39 25.68 -30.87
N SER A 472 -0.30 26.61 -29.90
CA SER A 472 1.00 27.12 -29.45
C SER A 472 1.70 26.01 -28.68
N GLY A 473 2.51 25.19 -29.37
CA GLY A 473 3.22 24.00 -28.92
C GLY A 473 4.02 24.15 -27.61
N PRO A 474 4.89 23.21 -27.27
CA PRO A 474 5.61 23.12 -25.98
C PRO A 474 6.57 24.29 -25.67
N ASP A 475 6.42 25.40 -26.36
CA ASP A 475 7.23 26.63 -26.19
C ASP A 475 6.85 27.43 -24.92
N GLN A 476 5.81 27.02 -24.17
CA GLN A 476 5.54 27.60 -22.86
C GLN A 476 6.45 26.98 -21.80
N PRO A 477 7.23 27.79 -21.05
CA PRO A 477 8.18 27.29 -20.05
C PRO A 477 7.50 26.45 -18.97
N GLU A 478 6.22 26.68 -18.68
CA GLU A 478 5.44 25.89 -17.73
C GLU A 478 5.23 24.45 -18.19
N ALA A 479 4.89 24.26 -19.45
CA ALA A 479 4.68 22.92 -20.03
C ALA A 479 5.98 22.09 -19.96
N ALA A 480 7.10 22.71 -20.33
CA ALA A 480 8.41 22.04 -20.24
C ALA A 480 8.78 21.68 -18.79
N VAL A 481 8.51 22.58 -17.83
CA VAL A 481 8.75 22.29 -16.40
C VAL A 481 7.81 21.19 -15.90
N ALA A 482 6.54 21.21 -16.26
CA ALA A 482 5.57 20.18 -15.88
C ALA A 482 5.96 18.80 -16.43
N LEU A 483 6.40 18.72 -17.70
CA LEU A 483 6.86 17.48 -18.34
C LEU A 483 8.08 16.84 -17.64
N VAL A 484 8.88 17.61 -16.94
CA VAL A 484 10.05 17.09 -16.21
C VAL A 484 9.70 16.86 -14.73
N THR A 485 9.03 17.82 -14.10
CA THR A 485 8.84 17.79 -12.64
C THR A 485 7.78 16.79 -12.19
N ILE A 486 6.69 16.60 -12.96
CA ILE A 486 5.63 15.65 -12.61
C ILE A 486 6.13 14.20 -12.67
N PRO A 487 6.78 13.71 -13.74
CA PRO A 487 7.36 12.37 -13.77
C PRO A 487 8.38 12.13 -12.65
N LEU A 488 9.24 13.12 -12.42
CA LEU A 488 10.27 13.04 -11.38
C LEU A 488 9.65 13.03 -9.96
N TYR A 489 8.62 13.83 -9.73
CA TYR A 489 7.84 13.81 -8.51
C TYR A 489 7.21 12.42 -8.25
N VAL A 490 6.58 11.81 -9.27
CA VAL A 490 5.99 10.47 -9.17
C VAL A 490 7.05 9.42 -8.87
N LEU A 491 8.22 9.54 -9.49
CA LEU A 491 9.37 8.67 -9.23
C LEU A 491 9.81 8.77 -7.75
N PHE A 492 10.02 9.98 -7.23
CA PHE A 492 10.40 10.20 -5.83
C PHE A 492 9.33 9.70 -4.85
N PHE A 493 8.06 9.93 -5.14
CA PHE A 493 6.97 9.39 -4.32
C PHE A 493 7.01 7.85 -4.27
N SER A 494 7.14 7.21 -5.43
CA SER A 494 7.15 5.74 -5.53
C SER A 494 8.41 5.12 -4.93
N LEU A 495 9.51 5.88 -4.83
CA LEU A 495 10.76 5.44 -4.21
C LEU A 495 10.66 5.30 -2.69
N GLY A 496 9.96 6.22 -2.00
CA GLY A 496 9.98 6.28 -0.53
C GLY A 496 8.61 6.49 0.11
N ALA A 497 8.00 7.66 -0.02
CA ALA A 497 6.77 8.04 0.70
C ALA A 497 5.57 7.12 0.39
N GLY A 498 5.55 6.46 -0.77
CA GLY A 498 4.53 5.47 -1.12
C GLY A 498 4.69 4.13 -0.39
N PRO A 499 5.81 3.40 -0.56
CA PRO A 499 5.98 2.06 -0.02
C PRO A 499 6.51 2.00 1.42
N ILE A 500 7.45 2.88 1.80
CA ILE A 500 8.20 2.75 3.06
C ILE A 500 7.33 2.90 4.31
N PRO A 501 6.34 3.81 4.41
CA PRO A 501 5.49 3.90 5.60
C PRO A 501 4.83 2.57 5.97
N TRP A 502 4.34 1.82 4.98
CA TRP A 502 3.69 0.53 5.18
C TRP A 502 4.63 -0.56 5.71
N LEU A 503 5.92 -0.51 5.34
CA LEU A 503 6.96 -1.38 5.91
C LEU A 503 7.26 -0.95 7.34
N LEU A 504 7.47 0.35 7.55
CA LEU A 504 7.86 0.91 8.83
C LEU A 504 6.81 0.69 9.93
N TYR A 505 5.51 0.70 9.61
CA TYR A 505 4.44 0.41 10.57
C TYR A 505 4.61 -0.98 11.20
N ASN A 506 5.08 -1.98 10.43
CA ASN A 506 5.31 -3.32 10.93
C ASN A 506 6.60 -3.45 11.76
N GLU A 507 7.56 -2.54 11.57
CA GLU A 507 8.85 -2.52 12.26
C GLU A 507 8.81 -1.68 13.56
N VAL A 508 8.08 -0.56 13.57
CA VAL A 508 8.06 0.42 14.65
C VAL A 508 7.03 0.08 15.74
N PHE A 509 5.87 -0.51 15.35
CA PHE A 509 4.85 -0.83 16.35
C PHE A 509 5.15 -2.14 17.07
N PRO A 510 5.16 -2.14 18.44
CA PRO A 510 5.21 -3.36 19.22
C PRO A 510 4.12 -4.36 18.83
N THR A 511 4.43 -5.65 18.86
CA THR A 511 3.52 -6.73 18.39
C THR A 511 2.14 -6.67 19.05
N ARG A 512 2.09 -6.30 20.35
CA ARG A 512 0.87 -6.21 21.16
C ARG A 512 -0.15 -5.20 20.63
N ILE A 513 0.31 -4.06 20.13
CA ILE A 513 -0.58 -2.96 19.66
C ILE A 513 -0.59 -2.81 18.14
N ARG A 514 0.29 -3.52 17.41
CA ARG A 514 0.57 -3.34 15.99
C ARG A 514 -0.70 -3.35 15.12
N ALA A 515 -1.56 -4.34 15.28
CA ALA A 515 -2.77 -4.46 14.46
C ALA A 515 -3.67 -3.22 14.60
N ARG A 516 -3.92 -2.75 15.83
CA ARG A 516 -4.74 -1.56 16.10
C ARG A 516 -4.09 -0.28 15.58
N ALA A 517 -2.77 -0.13 15.81
CA ALA A 517 -2.02 1.03 15.36
C ALA A 517 -1.97 1.13 13.82
N VAL A 518 -1.72 0.01 13.14
CA VAL A 518 -1.73 -0.04 11.66
C VAL A 518 -3.13 0.27 11.11
N SER A 519 -4.20 -0.28 11.73
CA SER A 519 -5.58 0.03 11.32
C SER A 519 -5.90 1.51 11.47
N MET A 520 -5.44 2.15 12.55
CA MET A 520 -5.61 3.59 12.77
C MET A 520 -4.85 4.42 11.74
N CYS A 521 -3.58 4.07 11.46
CA CYS A 521 -2.79 4.73 10.41
C CYS A 521 -3.47 4.58 9.03
N THR A 522 -4.01 3.39 8.73
CA THR A 522 -4.72 3.13 7.48
C THR A 522 -6.00 3.97 7.37
N ALA A 523 -6.82 4.00 8.42
CA ALA A 523 -8.04 4.81 8.44
C ALA A 523 -7.73 6.30 8.27
N LEU A 524 -6.71 6.82 8.96
CA LEU A 524 -6.25 8.19 8.82
C LEU A 524 -5.73 8.48 7.41
N ASN A 525 -4.99 7.55 6.80
CA ASN A 525 -4.52 7.68 5.43
C ASN A 525 -5.68 7.80 4.43
N TYR A 526 -6.71 6.95 4.54
CA TYR A 526 -7.89 7.05 3.70
C TYR A 526 -8.65 8.37 3.93
N ALA A 527 -8.84 8.79 5.19
CA ALA A 527 -9.49 10.04 5.52
C ALA A 527 -8.74 11.25 4.93
N ALA A 528 -7.41 11.31 5.12
CA ALA A 528 -6.58 12.38 4.57
C ALA A 528 -6.62 12.40 3.02
N ASN A 529 -6.53 11.24 2.37
CA ASN A 529 -6.63 11.15 0.92
C ASN A 529 -8.02 11.54 0.38
N SER A 530 -9.09 11.27 1.14
CA SER A 530 -10.45 11.73 0.78
C SER A 530 -10.53 13.26 0.81
N VAL A 531 -9.96 13.88 1.84
CA VAL A 531 -9.89 15.35 1.95
C VAL A 531 -9.09 15.93 0.77
N VAL A 532 -7.90 15.40 0.50
CA VAL A 532 -7.05 15.85 -0.63
C VAL A 532 -7.80 15.71 -1.96
N GLY A 533 -8.44 14.57 -2.20
CA GLY A 533 -9.20 14.35 -3.43
C GLY A 533 -10.40 15.29 -3.59
N ALA A 534 -11.14 15.57 -2.50
CA ALA A 534 -12.30 16.44 -2.54
C ALA A 534 -11.93 17.94 -2.68
N THR A 535 -10.80 18.35 -2.11
CA THR A 535 -10.45 19.78 -1.98
C THR A 535 -9.49 20.28 -3.06
N PHE A 536 -8.81 19.41 -3.81
CA PHE A 536 -7.77 19.83 -4.76
C PHE A 536 -8.30 20.74 -5.87
N LEU A 537 -9.36 20.36 -6.59
CA LEU A 537 -9.91 21.20 -7.66
C LEU A 537 -10.46 22.53 -7.15
N PRO A 538 -11.30 22.58 -6.10
CA PRO A 538 -11.70 23.85 -5.48
C PRO A 538 -10.52 24.71 -5.02
N MET A 539 -9.44 24.10 -4.54
CA MET A 539 -8.23 24.82 -4.15
C MET A 539 -7.51 25.41 -5.36
N VAL A 540 -7.41 24.63 -6.46
CA VAL A 540 -6.82 25.14 -7.72
C VAL A 540 -7.65 26.28 -8.29
N SER A 541 -8.98 26.21 -8.26
CA SER A 541 -9.85 27.29 -8.70
C SER A 541 -9.70 28.56 -7.84
N ALA A 542 -9.40 28.42 -6.54
CA ALA A 542 -9.24 29.55 -5.61
C ALA A 542 -7.84 30.16 -5.61
N THR A 543 -6.77 29.36 -5.71
CA THR A 543 -5.38 29.78 -5.52
C THR A 543 -4.48 29.58 -6.74
N GLY A 544 -5.03 29.06 -7.82
CA GLY A 544 -4.28 28.65 -9.01
C GLY A 544 -3.41 27.42 -8.78
N LEU A 545 -2.75 26.95 -9.84
CA LEU A 545 -1.79 25.86 -9.75
C LEU A 545 -0.59 26.20 -8.87
N SER A 546 -0.09 27.42 -8.96
CA SER A 546 1.08 27.87 -8.19
C SER A 546 0.82 27.81 -6.68
N GLY A 547 -0.32 28.33 -6.20
CA GLY A 547 -0.68 28.31 -4.79
C GLY A 547 -0.91 26.88 -4.28
N SER A 548 -1.59 26.06 -5.07
CA SER A 548 -1.91 24.67 -4.72
C SER A 548 -0.66 23.81 -4.61
N TYR A 549 0.22 23.84 -5.61
CA TYR A 549 1.47 23.06 -5.56
C TYR A 549 2.50 23.64 -4.62
N GLY A 550 2.49 24.97 -4.40
CA GLY A 550 3.28 25.63 -3.36
C GLY A 550 2.95 25.10 -1.97
N LEU A 551 1.67 24.95 -1.64
CA LEU A 551 1.23 24.35 -0.38
C LEU A 551 1.74 22.92 -0.23
N TYR A 552 1.59 22.08 -1.25
CA TYR A 552 2.09 20.71 -1.19
C TYR A 552 3.62 20.63 -1.12
N ALA A 553 4.36 21.54 -1.74
CA ALA A 553 5.80 21.63 -1.62
C ALA A 553 6.22 21.90 -0.16
N VAL A 554 5.53 22.82 0.53
CA VAL A 554 5.76 23.11 1.95
C VAL A 554 5.44 21.90 2.82
N LEU A 555 4.33 21.20 2.56
CA LEU A 555 3.97 19.98 3.30
C LEU A 555 4.98 18.87 3.09
N CYS A 556 5.54 18.70 1.88
CA CYS A 556 6.65 17.76 1.63
C CYS A 556 7.93 18.17 2.37
N ALA A 557 8.25 19.46 2.43
CA ALA A 557 9.39 19.97 3.21
C ALA A 557 9.19 19.72 4.72
N CYS A 558 7.97 19.91 5.24
CA CYS A 558 7.62 19.50 6.61
C CYS A 558 7.79 17.98 6.80
N GLY A 559 7.43 17.17 5.80
CA GLY A 559 7.64 15.73 5.79
C GLY A 559 9.12 15.37 5.88
N TYR A 560 9.98 16.05 5.12
CA TYR A 560 11.43 15.89 5.20
C TYR A 560 11.95 16.15 6.62
N VAL A 561 11.59 17.31 7.20
CA VAL A 561 12.01 17.68 8.56
C VAL A 561 11.45 16.71 9.62
N PHE A 562 10.21 16.25 9.45
CA PHE A 562 9.60 15.27 10.34
C PHE A 562 10.36 13.94 10.32
N VAL A 563 10.70 13.43 9.13
CA VAL A 563 11.48 12.18 8.96
C VAL A 563 12.86 12.34 9.58
N ASP A 564 13.53 13.44 9.30
CA ASP A 564 14.88 13.71 9.83
C ASP A 564 14.92 13.68 11.35
N ARG A 565 13.93 14.30 12.01
CA ARG A 565 13.88 14.43 13.47
C ARG A 565 13.34 13.19 14.19
N ASN A 566 12.31 12.55 13.64
CA ASN A 566 11.54 11.54 14.38
C ASN A 566 11.84 10.10 13.95
N VAL A 567 12.09 9.84 12.65
CA VAL A 567 12.23 8.49 12.14
C VAL A 567 13.66 7.98 12.35
N PRO A 568 13.85 6.90 13.12
CA PRO A 568 15.16 6.24 13.22
C PRO A 568 15.40 5.35 11.99
N GLU A 569 16.63 4.94 11.74
CA GLU A 569 16.92 3.87 10.79
C GLU A 569 16.61 2.52 11.42
N THR A 570 15.79 1.72 10.75
CA THR A 570 15.33 0.41 11.26
C THR A 570 16.02 -0.78 10.58
N LYS A 571 16.77 -0.53 9.50
CA LYS A 571 17.43 -1.58 8.74
C LYS A 571 18.44 -2.35 9.57
N GLY A 572 18.30 -3.69 9.60
CA GLY A 572 19.26 -4.60 10.23
C GLY A 572 19.06 -4.79 11.73
N TYR A 573 18.12 -4.08 12.35
CA TYR A 573 17.79 -4.24 13.76
C TYR A 573 16.62 -5.21 13.96
N LYS A 574 16.66 -5.95 15.09
CA LYS A 574 15.52 -6.76 15.55
C LYS A 574 14.43 -5.86 16.14
N LEU A 575 13.20 -6.38 16.18
CA LEU A 575 12.05 -5.61 16.68
C LEU A 575 12.24 -5.11 18.11
N GLU A 576 12.86 -5.92 18.97
CA GLU A 576 13.16 -5.56 20.35
C GLU A 576 14.21 -4.44 20.44
N GLU A 577 15.24 -4.49 19.61
CA GLU A 577 16.28 -3.45 19.51
C GLU A 577 15.72 -2.11 19.00
N ILE A 578 14.72 -2.16 18.10
CA ILE A 578 14.02 -0.96 17.60
C ILE A 578 13.20 -0.34 18.74
N GLU A 579 12.51 -1.14 19.56
CA GLU A 579 11.74 -0.65 20.70
C GLU A 579 12.65 0.05 21.71
N ASP A 580 13.79 -0.56 22.05
CA ASP A 580 14.80 0.03 22.95
C ASP A 580 15.40 1.33 22.40
N MET A 581 15.69 1.38 21.10
CA MET A 581 16.21 2.57 20.41
C MET A 581 15.19 3.73 20.45
N LEU A 582 13.90 3.45 20.25
CA LEU A 582 12.83 4.44 20.34
C LEU A 582 12.68 4.99 21.77
N LEU A 583 12.78 4.14 22.79
CA LEU A 583 12.76 4.53 24.19
C LEU A 583 13.97 5.39 24.56
N ALA A 584 15.17 5.04 24.08
CA ALA A 584 16.40 5.81 24.31
C ALA A 584 16.35 7.20 23.64
N LYS A 585 15.88 7.28 22.38
CA LYS A 585 15.74 8.56 21.64
C LYS A 585 14.82 9.52 22.37
N ARG A 586 13.76 9.01 22.97
CA ARG A 586 12.82 9.83 23.73
C ARG A 586 13.43 10.37 25.03
N ARG A 587 14.18 9.55 25.78
CA ARG A 587 14.86 10.00 27.02
C ARG A 587 15.87 11.11 26.73
N GLY A 588 16.58 11.03 25.60
CA GLY A 588 17.52 12.07 25.16
C GLY A 588 16.88 13.36 24.65
N SER A 589 15.59 13.34 24.27
CA SER A 589 14.87 14.55 23.84
C SER A 589 14.17 15.28 25.00
N SER A 590 14.11 14.69 26.20
CA SER A 590 13.52 15.28 27.41
C SER A 590 14.57 15.87 28.38
N SER A 591 15.85 15.81 28.03
CA SER A 591 16.97 16.54 28.65
C SER A 591 17.40 17.70 27.78
#